data_4ac9ae92db8e07b5a1ca09b6ceac1801
#
_entry.id   4ac9ae92db8e07b5a1ca09b6ceac1801
#
_cell.length_a   1.000
_cell.length_b   1.000
_cell.length_c   1.000
_cell.angle_alpha   90.00
_cell.angle_beta   90.00
_cell.angle_gamma   90.00
#
_symmetry.space_group_name_H-M   'P 1'
#
loop_
_entity.id
_entity.type
_entity.pdbx_description
1 polymer ?
#
loop_
_entity_poly.entity_id
_entity_poly.type
_entity_poly.pdbx_seq_one_letter_code
_entity_poly.pdbx_strand_id
1 'polypeptide(L)'
;LLIVEWSIDMKDFILGLLPIITFFSLIVFFKKSTLVSAFTSLGIAIIINFINPSWQMSIQGTILSIIEGFLVAFWPIGSIVIAALFCYSLSLETGQINIIKKILEGISSDKRVQVLLIAWGFGSFMEGVAGYGTSVAIPAGILLVLGFGPLYSALICLISIGGSNSFGSVGIPVIMLANQVKLDYKEMGVNVAFQLLPFIVIIPIILVILANRRNSKKISDAFKGGMIWVLLACIIAYIPA
;
A
#
# COMPACT_ATOMS: atom_id res chain seq x y z
N LEU A 1 14.77 7.92 25.64
CA LEU A 1 15.42 7.00 24.67
C LEU A 1 15.64 5.66 25.39
N LEU A 2 14.63 4.81 25.48
CA LEU A 2 14.79 3.42 25.88
C LEU A 2 15.32 2.68 24.65
N ILE A 3 16.61 2.52 24.59
CA ILE A 3 17.24 1.51 23.72
C ILE A 3 16.83 0.17 24.37
N VAL A 4 15.73 -0.39 23.88
CA VAL A 4 15.47 -1.82 24.08
C VAL A 4 16.60 -2.50 23.30
N GLU A 5 17.58 -3.06 24.00
CA GLU A 5 18.58 -3.96 23.42
C GLU A 5 17.84 -5.20 22.88
N TRP A 6 17.35 -5.08 21.68
CA TRP A 6 16.93 -6.22 20.89
C TRP A 6 18.20 -6.89 20.38
N SER A 7 18.84 -7.72 21.18
CA SER A 7 19.74 -8.72 20.66
C SER A 7 18.92 -9.76 19.90
N ILE A 8 18.38 -9.34 18.74
CA ILE A 8 17.79 -10.28 17.79
C ILE A 8 18.94 -11.16 17.34
N ASP A 9 18.90 -12.42 17.73
CA ASP A 9 19.88 -13.38 17.22
C ASP A 9 19.73 -13.36 15.68
N MET A 10 20.86 -13.15 14.98
CA MET A 10 20.87 -13.07 13.51
C MET A 10 20.17 -14.29 12.89
N LYS A 11 20.20 -15.43 13.56
CA LYS A 11 19.50 -16.65 13.16
C LYS A 11 17.99 -16.47 13.21
N ASP A 12 17.44 -15.88 14.26
CA ASP A 12 16.01 -15.66 14.43
C ASP A 12 15.49 -14.66 13.40
N PHE A 13 16.26 -13.61 13.10
CA PHE A 13 15.94 -12.67 12.05
C PHE A 13 15.85 -13.35 10.67
N ILE A 14 16.84 -14.16 10.31
CA ILE A 14 16.85 -14.89 9.03
C ILE A 14 15.70 -15.89 8.96
N LEU A 15 15.43 -16.63 10.03
CA LEU A 15 14.33 -17.59 10.09
C LEU A 15 12.97 -16.89 9.96
N GLY A 16 12.78 -15.73 10.59
CA GLY A 16 11.56 -14.93 10.47
C GLY A 16 11.29 -14.38 9.07
N LEU A 17 12.37 -14.08 8.31
CA LEU A 17 12.24 -13.63 6.92
C LEU A 17 11.96 -14.77 5.93
N LEU A 18 12.28 -16.01 6.27
CA LEU A 18 12.21 -17.15 5.36
C LEU A 18 10.83 -17.39 4.75
N PRO A 19 9.71 -17.34 5.50
CA PRO A 19 8.36 -17.44 4.93
C PRO A 19 8.05 -16.33 3.93
N ILE A 20 8.47 -15.10 4.24
CA ILE A 20 8.24 -13.91 3.37
C ILE A 20 9.04 -14.06 2.08
N ILE A 21 10.32 -14.40 2.17
CA ILE A 21 11.20 -14.61 1.00
C ILE A 21 10.64 -15.75 0.14
N THR A 22 10.17 -16.83 0.75
CA THR A 22 9.58 -17.97 0.03
C THR A 22 8.33 -17.53 -0.72
N PHE A 23 7.44 -16.77 -0.09
CA PHE A 23 6.21 -16.26 -0.72
C PHE A 23 6.54 -15.48 -1.99
N PHE A 24 7.40 -14.49 -1.90
CA PHE A 24 7.79 -13.67 -3.04
C PHE A 24 8.57 -14.46 -4.10
N SER A 25 9.46 -15.35 -3.69
CA SER A 25 10.24 -16.19 -4.60
C SER A 25 9.34 -17.09 -5.44
N LEU A 26 8.32 -17.70 -4.84
CA LEU A 26 7.38 -18.55 -5.56
C LEU A 26 6.55 -17.77 -6.58
N ILE A 27 6.15 -16.55 -6.27
CA ILE A 27 5.40 -15.70 -7.21
C ILE A 27 6.31 -15.20 -8.34
N VAL A 28 7.48 -14.62 -8.00
CA VAL A 28 8.32 -13.88 -8.96
C VAL A 28 9.13 -14.85 -9.83
N PHE A 29 9.82 -15.80 -9.22
CA PHE A 29 10.74 -16.70 -9.94
C PHE A 29 10.03 -17.95 -10.46
N PHE A 30 9.22 -18.58 -9.62
CA PHE A 30 8.54 -19.83 -10.00
C PHE A 30 7.16 -19.61 -10.64
N LYS A 31 6.68 -18.36 -10.72
CA LYS A 31 5.40 -17.99 -11.34
C LYS A 31 4.22 -18.84 -10.85
N LYS A 32 4.25 -19.26 -9.60
CA LYS A 32 3.16 -20.01 -8.96
C LYS A 32 2.00 -19.08 -8.61
N SER A 33 0.80 -19.64 -8.48
CA SER A 33 -0.36 -18.87 -8.06
C SER A 33 -0.18 -18.33 -6.63
N THR A 34 -0.80 -17.19 -6.34
CA THR A 34 -0.75 -16.55 -5.01
C THR A 34 -1.21 -17.50 -3.91
N LEU A 35 -2.24 -18.32 -4.16
CA LEU A 35 -2.75 -19.31 -3.20
C LEU A 35 -1.69 -20.36 -2.86
N VAL A 36 -1.05 -20.96 -3.86
CA VAL A 36 0.01 -21.97 -3.64
C VAL A 36 1.16 -21.34 -2.87
N SER A 37 1.57 -20.12 -3.22
CA SER A 37 2.66 -19.41 -2.54
C SER A 37 2.31 -19.12 -1.08
N ALA A 38 1.07 -18.70 -0.79
CA ALA A 38 0.59 -18.43 0.56
C ALA A 38 0.56 -19.69 1.44
N PHE A 39 -0.01 -20.79 0.94
CA PHE A 39 -0.04 -22.05 1.69
C PHE A 39 1.35 -22.62 1.92
N THR A 40 2.24 -22.54 0.94
CA THR A 40 3.63 -23.01 1.10
C THR A 40 4.37 -22.17 2.14
N SER A 41 4.22 -20.85 2.08
CA SER A 41 4.82 -19.92 3.06
C SER A 41 4.29 -20.16 4.47
N LEU A 42 2.98 -20.37 4.63
CA LEU A 42 2.36 -20.74 5.89
C LEU A 42 2.91 -22.06 6.42
N GLY A 43 3.05 -23.09 5.56
CA GLY A 43 3.66 -24.37 5.93
C GLY A 43 5.08 -24.20 6.46
N ILE A 44 5.90 -23.38 5.81
CA ILE A 44 7.27 -23.07 6.26
C ILE A 44 7.23 -22.35 7.62
N ALA A 45 6.34 -21.38 7.82
CA ALA A 45 6.20 -20.68 9.09
C ALA A 45 5.85 -21.66 10.24
N ILE A 46 4.92 -22.60 9.99
CA ILE A 46 4.56 -23.64 10.96
C ILE A 46 5.76 -24.54 11.26
N ILE A 47 6.50 -24.97 10.26
CA ILE A 47 7.70 -25.82 10.44
C ILE A 47 8.75 -25.09 11.29
N ILE A 48 9.02 -23.82 11.00
CA ILE A 48 9.98 -22.99 11.75
C ILE A 48 9.53 -22.87 13.21
N ASN A 49 8.24 -22.66 13.46
CA ASN A 49 7.69 -22.58 14.81
C ASN A 49 7.97 -23.82 15.65
N PHE A 50 7.96 -25.02 15.04
CA PHE A 50 8.27 -26.27 15.76
C PHE A 50 9.76 -26.56 15.88
N ILE A 51 10.59 -26.05 14.97
CA ILE A 51 12.03 -26.32 14.96
C ILE A 51 12.77 -25.31 15.84
N ASN A 52 12.35 -24.06 15.90
CA ASN A 52 13.04 -23.03 16.67
C ASN A 52 12.56 -23.00 18.14
N PRO A 53 13.41 -23.37 19.11
CA PRO A 53 13.02 -23.41 20.53
C PRO A 53 12.59 -22.05 21.08
N SER A 54 13.13 -20.94 20.53
CA SER A 54 12.83 -19.58 20.97
C SER A 54 11.39 -19.15 20.64
N TRP A 55 10.76 -19.77 19.64
CA TRP A 55 9.42 -19.41 19.16
C TRP A 55 8.39 -20.53 19.33
N GLN A 56 8.80 -21.63 19.96
CA GLN A 56 7.99 -22.83 20.04
C GLN A 56 6.64 -22.56 20.73
N MET A 57 5.59 -22.70 19.95
CA MET A 57 4.21 -22.66 20.42
C MET A 57 3.67 -24.09 20.55
N SER A 58 2.71 -24.28 21.46
CA SER A 58 1.97 -25.54 21.51
C SER A 58 1.17 -25.76 20.21
N ILE A 59 0.88 -27.02 19.89
CA ILE A 59 0.03 -27.37 18.72
C ILE A 59 -1.31 -26.64 18.81
N GLN A 60 -1.90 -26.57 20.00
CA GLN A 60 -3.16 -25.84 20.22
C GLN A 60 -3.02 -24.34 19.93
N GLY A 61 -1.91 -23.72 20.39
CA GLY A 61 -1.61 -22.32 20.11
C GLY A 61 -1.45 -22.06 18.61
N THR A 62 -0.74 -22.93 17.91
CA THR A 62 -0.56 -22.82 16.44
C THR A 62 -1.89 -22.89 15.70
N ILE A 63 -2.76 -23.83 16.06
CA ILE A 63 -4.09 -23.96 15.44
C ILE A 63 -4.93 -22.72 15.72
N LEU A 64 -4.96 -22.23 16.97
CA LEU A 64 -5.71 -21.03 17.33
C LEU A 64 -5.21 -19.80 16.57
N SER A 65 -3.90 -19.64 16.42
CA SER A 65 -3.32 -18.53 15.63
C SER A 65 -3.70 -18.59 14.14
N ILE A 66 -3.78 -19.79 13.57
CA ILE A 66 -4.26 -19.97 12.18
C ILE A 66 -5.73 -19.57 12.06
N ILE A 67 -6.58 -20.01 13.02
CA ILE A 67 -8.00 -19.66 13.04
C ILE A 67 -8.18 -18.15 13.23
N GLU A 68 -7.44 -17.55 14.16
CA GLU A 68 -7.46 -16.10 14.38
C GLU A 68 -7.07 -15.32 13.12
N GLY A 69 -5.98 -15.71 12.46
CA GLY A 69 -5.56 -15.11 11.20
C GLY A 69 -6.63 -15.22 10.11
N PHE A 70 -7.32 -16.36 10.02
CA PHE A 70 -8.43 -16.55 9.09
C PHE A 70 -9.63 -15.64 9.43
N LEU A 71 -9.99 -15.55 10.70
CA LEU A 71 -11.09 -14.70 11.15
C LEU A 71 -10.81 -13.23 10.89
N VAL A 72 -9.59 -12.77 11.17
CA VAL A 72 -9.16 -11.38 10.89
C VAL A 72 -9.15 -11.09 9.38
N ALA A 73 -8.73 -12.06 8.56
CA ALA A 73 -8.78 -11.91 7.11
C ALA A 73 -10.21 -11.83 6.57
N PHE A 74 -11.15 -12.54 7.18
CA PHE A 74 -12.57 -12.52 6.79
C PHE A 74 -13.29 -11.28 7.34
N TRP A 75 -13.07 -10.96 8.61
CA TRP A 75 -13.63 -9.81 9.31
C TRP A 75 -12.56 -9.12 10.15
N PRO A 76 -12.23 -7.81 9.91
CA PRO A 76 -12.91 -6.81 9.06
C PRO A 76 -12.42 -6.74 7.60
N ILE A 77 -11.25 -7.33 7.24
CA ILE A 77 -10.59 -7.09 5.96
C ILE A 77 -11.49 -7.47 4.79
N GLY A 78 -12.01 -8.68 4.76
CA GLY A 78 -12.87 -9.18 3.69
C GLY A 78 -14.14 -8.34 3.53
N SER A 79 -14.78 -7.94 4.63
CA SER A 79 -15.98 -7.11 4.59
C SER A 79 -15.71 -5.72 3.99
N ILE A 80 -14.57 -5.11 4.32
CA ILE A 80 -14.17 -3.79 3.75
C ILE A 80 -13.95 -3.92 2.24
N VAL A 81 -13.25 -4.96 1.80
CA VAL A 81 -13.00 -5.20 0.36
C VAL A 81 -14.30 -5.42 -0.40
N ILE A 82 -15.22 -6.24 0.12
CA ILE A 82 -16.53 -6.48 -0.50
C ILE A 82 -17.33 -5.18 -0.58
N ALA A 83 -17.41 -4.42 0.50
CA ALA A 83 -18.13 -3.15 0.52
C ALA A 83 -17.53 -2.14 -0.46
N ALA A 84 -16.21 -2.05 -0.54
CA ALA A 84 -15.54 -1.15 -1.47
C ALA A 84 -15.78 -1.53 -2.94
N LEU A 85 -15.71 -2.83 -3.27
CA LEU A 85 -16.01 -3.32 -4.62
C LEU A 85 -17.48 -3.08 -4.98
N PHE A 86 -18.40 -3.27 -4.03
CA PHE A 86 -19.82 -2.97 -4.22
C PHE A 86 -20.05 -1.47 -4.51
N CYS A 87 -19.48 -0.58 -3.70
CA CYS A 87 -19.57 0.87 -3.93
C CYS A 87 -18.97 1.28 -5.27
N TYR A 88 -17.85 0.68 -5.65
CA TYR A 88 -17.20 0.92 -6.94
C TYR A 88 -18.11 0.48 -8.10
N SER A 89 -18.65 -0.75 -8.05
CA SER A 89 -19.57 -1.26 -9.08
C SER A 89 -20.81 -0.42 -9.20
N LEU A 90 -21.40 0.00 -8.07
CA LEU A 90 -22.55 0.88 -8.03
C LEU A 90 -22.24 2.25 -8.66
N SER A 91 -21.05 2.80 -8.39
CA SER A 91 -20.61 4.07 -8.96
C SER A 91 -20.38 4.00 -10.48
N LEU A 92 -19.98 2.83 -10.98
CA LEU A 92 -19.90 2.57 -12.42
C LEU A 92 -21.29 2.52 -13.08
N GLU A 93 -22.20 1.73 -12.50
CA GLU A 93 -23.56 1.55 -13.05
C GLU A 93 -24.40 2.82 -12.98
N THR A 94 -24.27 3.59 -11.91
CA THR A 94 -24.97 4.88 -11.76
C THR A 94 -24.32 6.02 -12.55
N GLY A 95 -23.18 5.79 -13.20
CA GLY A 95 -22.49 6.81 -13.99
C GLY A 95 -21.78 7.88 -13.16
N GLN A 96 -21.71 7.76 -11.84
CA GLN A 96 -21.02 8.71 -10.95
C GLN A 96 -19.52 8.86 -11.30
N ILE A 97 -18.90 7.79 -11.76
CA ILE A 97 -17.50 7.82 -12.24
C ILE A 97 -17.32 8.79 -13.41
N ASN A 98 -18.33 8.92 -14.30
CA ASN A 98 -18.27 9.88 -15.40
C ASN A 98 -18.36 11.34 -14.90
N ILE A 99 -19.04 11.59 -13.80
CA ILE A 99 -19.08 12.91 -13.16
C ILE A 99 -17.71 13.24 -12.57
N ILE A 100 -17.12 12.32 -11.81
CA ILE A 100 -15.76 12.46 -11.28
C ILE A 100 -14.75 12.71 -12.40
N LYS A 101 -14.85 11.95 -13.50
CA LYS A 101 -14.03 12.15 -14.69
C LYS A 101 -14.12 13.58 -15.23
N LYS A 102 -15.35 14.10 -15.45
CA LYS A 102 -15.57 15.46 -15.96
C LYS A 102 -14.99 16.52 -15.03
N ILE A 103 -15.14 16.34 -13.71
CA ILE A 103 -14.57 17.27 -12.72
C ILE A 103 -13.05 17.27 -12.83
N LEU A 104 -12.43 16.09 -12.87
CA LEU A 104 -10.97 15.95 -12.93
C LEU A 104 -10.38 16.45 -14.27
N GLU A 105 -11.07 16.22 -15.39
CA GLU A 105 -10.71 16.79 -16.69
C GLU A 105 -10.81 18.32 -16.69
N GLY A 106 -11.77 18.87 -15.95
CA GLY A 106 -11.92 20.33 -15.80
C GLY A 106 -10.82 20.99 -14.97
N ILE A 107 -10.15 20.24 -14.08
CA ILE A 107 -9.05 20.77 -13.26
C ILE A 107 -7.78 20.94 -14.11
N SER A 108 -7.42 19.93 -14.88
CA SER A 108 -6.23 19.98 -15.73
C SER A 108 -6.27 18.96 -16.86
N SER A 109 -5.89 19.40 -18.05
CA SER A 109 -5.63 18.51 -19.20
C SER A 109 -4.23 17.88 -19.18
N ASP A 110 -3.35 18.34 -18.30
CA ASP A 110 -1.99 17.79 -18.16
C ASP A 110 -2.02 16.42 -17.49
N LYS A 111 -1.56 15.41 -18.22
CA LYS A 111 -1.51 14.02 -17.73
C LYS A 111 -0.70 13.83 -16.46
N ARG A 112 0.31 14.65 -16.22
CA ARG A 112 1.15 14.62 -15.02
C ARG A 112 0.34 15.09 -13.80
N VAL A 113 -0.42 16.17 -13.96
CA VAL A 113 -1.32 16.70 -12.93
C VAL A 113 -2.44 15.71 -12.64
N GLN A 114 -3.03 15.10 -13.66
CA GLN A 114 -4.07 14.07 -13.49
C GLN A 114 -3.55 12.88 -12.68
N VAL A 115 -2.32 12.40 -12.95
CA VAL A 115 -1.70 11.31 -12.18
C VAL A 115 -1.49 11.72 -10.73
N LEU A 116 -0.97 12.92 -10.46
CA LEU A 116 -0.78 13.41 -9.09
C LEU A 116 -2.11 13.57 -8.34
N LEU A 117 -3.13 14.13 -8.98
CA LEU A 117 -4.44 14.32 -8.33
C LEU A 117 -5.14 12.98 -8.04
N ILE A 118 -5.10 12.05 -9.00
CA ILE A 118 -5.89 10.81 -8.92
C ILE A 118 -5.11 9.73 -8.17
N ALA A 119 -3.88 9.42 -8.59
CA ALA A 119 -3.15 8.34 -7.97
C ALA A 119 -2.56 8.76 -6.62
N TRP A 120 -1.92 9.93 -6.53
CA TRP A 120 -1.29 10.38 -5.29
C TRP A 120 -2.31 11.00 -4.32
N GLY A 121 -3.02 12.05 -4.69
CA GLY A 121 -3.95 12.75 -3.80
C GLY A 121 -5.15 11.89 -3.42
N PHE A 122 -5.97 11.53 -4.42
CA PHE A 122 -7.18 10.76 -4.19
C PHE A 122 -6.88 9.31 -3.77
N GLY A 123 -5.84 8.67 -4.35
CA GLY A 123 -5.41 7.33 -3.96
C GLY A 123 -4.97 7.25 -2.52
N SER A 124 -4.16 8.20 -2.04
CA SER A 124 -3.74 8.24 -0.63
C SER A 124 -4.88 8.56 0.34
N PHE A 125 -5.81 9.43 -0.07
CA PHE A 125 -7.04 9.67 0.70
C PHE A 125 -7.85 8.37 0.85
N MET A 126 -8.05 7.64 -0.25
CA MET A 126 -8.75 6.35 -0.23
C MET A 126 -8.00 5.29 0.60
N GLU A 127 -6.65 5.31 0.59
CA GLU A 127 -5.84 4.45 1.44
C GLU A 127 -6.10 4.74 2.92
N GLY A 128 -6.09 6.01 3.31
CA GLY A 128 -6.37 6.43 4.68
C GLY A 128 -7.76 6.02 5.17
N VAL A 129 -8.77 6.11 4.32
CA VAL A 129 -10.17 5.81 4.68
C VAL A 129 -10.48 4.33 4.65
N ALA A 130 -10.14 3.63 3.55
CA ALA A 130 -10.56 2.26 3.31
C ALA A 130 -9.40 1.26 3.29
N GLY A 131 -8.25 1.63 2.72
CA GLY A 131 -7.11 0.73 2.59
C GLY A 131 -7.39 -0.52 1.74
N TYR A 132 -6.66 -1.59 2.01
CA TYR A 132 -6.88 -2.96 1.47
C TYR A 132 -7.06 -3.05 -0.05
N GLY A 133 -6.38 -2.18 -0.82
CA GLY A 133 -6.38 -2.20 -2.29
C GLY A 133 -7.47 -1.37 -2.96
N THR A 134 -8.42 -0.78 -2.24
CA THR A 134 -9.42 0.15 -2.80
C THR A 134 -8.77 1.40 -3.37
N SER A 135 -7.73 1.88 -2.73
CA SER A 135 -6.85 2.97 -3.13
C SER A 135 -6.10 2.74 -4.44
N VAL A 136 -6.00 1.50 -4.89
CA VAL A 136 -5.46 1.13 -6.20
C VAL A 136 -6.59 0.92 -7.20
N ALA A 137 -7.61 0.15 -6.84
CA ALA A 137 -8.67 -0.25 -7.76
C ALA A 137 -9.47 0.93 -8.28
N ILE A 138 -9.88 1.85 -7.40
CA ILE A 138 -10.72 2.99 -7.76
C ILE A 138 -9.92 4.03 -8.57
N PRO A 139 -8.76 4.54 -8.12
CA PRO A 139 -7.97 5.49 -8.91
C PRO A 139 -7.50 4.90 -10.24
N ALA A 140 -7.11 3.62 -10.30
CA ALA A 140 -6.73 2.97 -11.55
C ALA A 140 -7.90 2.92 -12.53
N GLY A 141 -9.11 2.63 -12.05
CA GLY A 141 -10.34 2.69 -12.85
C GLY A 141 -10.59 4.08 -13.42
N ILE A 142 -10.41 5.14 -12.64
CA ILE A 142 -10.54 6.52 -13.10
C ILE A 142 -9.48 6.86 -14.15
N LEU A 143 -8.23 6.48 -13.93
CA LEU A 143 -7.15 6.69 -14.90
C LEU A 143 -7.41 5.95 -16.23
N LEU A 144 -7.99 4.74 -16.20
CA LEU A 144 -8.42 4.02 -17.39
C LEU A 144 -9.43 4.82 -18.21
N VAL A 145 -10.45 5.37 -17.57
CA VAL A 145 -11.48 6.18 -18.22
C VAL A 145 -10.88 7.48 -18.80
N LEU A 146 -9.81 8.02 -18.21
CA LEU A 146 -9.03 9.15 -18.71
C LEU A 146 -8.07 8.79 -19.87
N GLY A 147 -8.08 7.53 -20.31
CA GLY A 147 -7.31 7.05 -21.46
C GLY A 147 -5.87 6.61 -21.14
N PHE A 148 -5.56 6.34 -19.88
CA PHE A 148 -4.31 5.67 -19.53
C PHE A 148 -4.40 4.17 -19.79
N GLY A 149 -3.27 3.50 -20.08
CA GLY A 149 -3.28 2.05 -20.29
C GLY A 149 -3.54 1.28 -18.98
N PRO A 150 -4.15 0.07 -19.03
CA PRO A 150 -4.53 -0.69 -17.84
C PRO A 150 -3.35 -1.00 -16.90
N LEU A 151 -2.29 -1.58 -17.45
CA LEU A 151 -1.09 -1.92 -16.69
C LEU A 151 -0.42 -0.67 -16.10
N TYR A 152 -0.37 0.40 -16.87
CA TYR A 152 0.22 1.67 -16.45
C TYR A 152 -0.57 2.31 -15.30
N SER A 153 -1.90 2.31 -15.39
CA SER A 153 -2.78 2.84 -14.34
C SER A 153 -2.60 2.07 -13.02
N ALA A 154 -2.57 0.74 -13.11
CA ALA A 154 -2.35 -0.11 -11.94
C ALA A 154 -0.96 0.11 -11.31
N LEU A 155 0.11 0.17 -12.12
CA LEU A 155 1.47 0.40 -11.63
C LEU A 155 1.63 1.77 -10.96
N ILE A 156 1.07 2.82 -11.54
CA ILE A 156 1.11 4.17 -10.97
C ILE A 156 0.39 4.21 -9.62
N CYS A 157 -0.79 3.62 -9.52
CA CYS A 157 -1.53 3.58 -8.27
C CYS A 157 -0.82 2.74 -7.20
N LEU A 158 -0.20 1.60 -7.58
CA LEU A 158 0.59 0.79 -6.66
C LEU A 158 1.83 1.53 -6.14
N ILE A 159 2.52 2.29 -6.98
CA ILE A 159 3.67 3.11 -6.55
C ILE A 159 3.19 4.22 -5.60
N SER A 160 2.06 4.82 -5.93
CA SER A 160 1.48 5.95 -5.19
C SER A 160 1.20 5.62 -3.73
N ILE A 161 0.63 4.44 -3.43
CA ILE A 161 0.27 4.07 -2.05
C ILE A 161 1.47 3.78 -1.16
N GLY A 162 2.68 3.65 -1.71
CA GLY A 162 3.88 3.37 -0.93
C GLY A 162 4.20 4.40 0.16
N GLY A 163 3.68 5.64 0.05
CA GLY A 163 3.82 6.67 1.08
C GLY A 163 2.72 6.68 2.13
N SER A 164 1.55 6.12 1.85
CA SER A 164 0.37 6.19 2.73
C SER A 164 -0.05 4.85 3.32
N ASN A 165 0.48 3.74 2.82
CA ASN A 165 0.05 2.38 3.17
C ASN A 165 0.13 2.06 4.67
N SER A 166 1.12 2.60 5.38
CA SER A 166 1.26 2.39 6.83
C SER A 166 0.12 3.01 7.64
N PHE A 167 -0.53 4.05 7.11
CA PHE A 167 -1.69 4.72 7.72
C PHE A 167 -3.01 4.29 7.08
N GLY A 168 -3.00 3.25 6.26
CA GLY A 168 -4.19 2.71 5.62
C GLY A 168 -5.25 2.27 6.64
N SER A 169 -6.51 2.30 6.21
CA SER A 169 -7.66 1.89 7.05
C SER A 169 -7.66 2.57 8.43
N VAL A 170 -7.56 3.91 8.42
CA VAL A 170 -7.58 4.73 9.66
C VAL A 170 -6.41 4.39 10.61
N GLY A 171 -5.26 3.97 10.05
CA GLY A 171 -4.04 3.70 10.82
C GLY A 171 -4.01 2.34 11.55
N ILE A 172 -4.87 1.41 11.19
CA ILE A 172 -4.88 0.06 11.79
C ILE A 172 -3.50 -0.60 11.83
N PRO A 173 -2.66 -0.57 10.77
CA PRO A 173 -1.34 -1.18 10.81
C PRO A 173 -0.43 -0.60 11.92
N VAL A 174 -0.45 0.72 12.10
CA VAL A 174 0.34 1.39 13.14
C VAL A 174 -0.18 1.04 14.53
N ILE A 175 -1.50 1.02 14.73
CA ILE A 175 -2.14 0.66 16.01
C ILE A 175 -1.82 -0.79 16.38
N MET A 176 -1.91 -1.71 15.42
CA MET A 176 -1.58 -3.13 15.66
C MET A 176 -0.10 -3.31 16.02
N LEU A 177 0.81 -2.62 15.31
CA LEU A 177 2.23 -2.66 15.61
C LEU A 177 2.50 -2.11 17.02
N ALA A 178 1.92 -0.96 17.38
CA ALA A 178 2.07 -0.34 18.69
C ALA A 178 1.62 -1.29 19.82
N ASN A 179 0.50 -1.98 19.63
CA ASN A 179 0.00 -2.96 20.60
C ASN A 179 0.94 -4.16 20.77
N GLN A 180 1.55 -4.64 19.68
CA GLN A 180 2.48 -5.77 19.76
C GLN A 180 3.78 -5.41 20.49
N VAL A 181 4.31 -4.20 20.24
CA VAL A 181 5.55 -3.73 20.88
C VAL A 181 5.29 -3.02 22.22
N LYS A 182 4.04 -2.92 22.66
CA LYS A 182 3.61 -2.27 23.90
C LYS A 182 4.09 -0.80 24.01
N LEU A 183 4.06 -0.08 22.91
CA LEU A 183 4.33 1.36 22.82
C LEU A 183 3.04 2.15 22.64
N ASP A 184 3.07 3.45 22.99
CA ASP A 184 1.94 4.33 22.69
C ASP A 184 1.75 4.48 21.16
N TYR A 185 0.50 4.37 20.71
CA TYR A 185 0.19 4.45 19.28
C TYR A 185 0.50 5.81 18.66
N LYS A 186 0.46 6.89 19.46
CA LYS A 186 0.81 8.24 18.98
C LYS A 186 2.32 8.35 18.73
N GLU A 187 3.13 7.87 19.66
CA GLU A 187 4.58 7.85 19.52
C GLU A 187 4.99 6.97 18.33
N MET A 188 4.37 5.80 18.19
CA MET A 188 4.59 4.92 17.06
C MET A 188 4.20 5.59 15.73
N GLY A 189 3.05 6.25 15.67
CA GLY A 189 2.58 6.99 14.50
C GLY A 189 3.56 8.07 14.07
N VAL A 190 4.07 8.87 14.98
CA VAL A 190 5.08 9.90 14.71
C VAL A 190 6.36 9.28 14.16
N ASN A 191 6.87 8.21 14.76
CA ASN A 191 8.07 7.53 14.29
C ASN A 191 7.90 6.95 12.88
N VAL A 192 6.76 6.32 12.59
CA VAL A 192 6.43 5.81 11.24
C VAL A 192 6.32 6.96 10.24
N ALA A 193 5.68 8.07 10.60
CA ALA A 193 5.58 9.25 9.73
C ALA A 193 6.97 9.81 9.36
N PHE A 194 7.88 9.93 10.33
CA PHE A 194 9.27 10.36 10.06
C PHE A 194 10.00 9.40 9.12
N GLN A 195 9.81 8.09 9.27
CA GLN A 195 10.42 7.09 8.39
C GLN A 195 9.86 7.17 6.96
N LEU A 196 8.60 7.60 6.80
CA LEU A 196 7.95 7.71 5.49
C LEU A 196 8.26 9.03 4.77
N LEU A 197 8.78 10.06 5.46
CA LEU A 197 9.09 11.37 4.84
C LEU A 197 9.88 11.26 3.52
N PRO A 198 10.95 10.45 3.40
CA PRO A 198 11.67 10.31 2.14
C PRO A 198 10.76 9.81 1.00
N PHE A 199 9.87 8.87 1.29
CA PHE A 199 8.96 8.31 0.29
C PHE A 199 7.89 9.32 -0.13
N ILE A 200 7.38 10.13 0.81
CA ILE A 200 6.42 11.20 0.54
C ILE A 200 7.00 12.22 -0.46
N VAL A 201 8.31 12.46 -0.41
CA VAL A 201 8.98 13.36 -1.35
C VAL A 201 9.31 12.67 -2.68
N ILE A 202 9.83 11.45 -2.63
CA ILE A 202 10.35 10.74 -3.81
C ILE A 202 9.21 10.24 -4.72
N ILE A 203 8.13 9.71 -4.14
CA ILE A 203 7.05 9.09 -4.92
C ILE A 203 6.39 10.06 -5.90
N PRO A 204 5.93 11.28 -5.51
CA PRO A 204 5.35 12.23 -6.46
C PRO A 204 6.28 12.57 -7.62
N ILE A 205 7.59 12.67 -7.34
CA ILE A 205 8.61 12.93 -8.37
C ILE A 205 8.66 11.78 -9.37
N ILE A 206 8.70 10.55 -8.88
CA ILE A 206 8.66 9.34 -9.73
C ILE A 206 7.38 9.31 -10.58
N LEU A 207 6.23 9.61 -9.99
CA LEU A 207 4.94 9.63 -10.69
C LEU A 207 4.93 10.64 -11.83
N VAL A 208 5.46 11.84 -11.62
CA VAL A 208 5.58 12.88 -12.66
C VAL A 208 6.51 12.42 -13.78
N ILE A 209 7.66 11.83 -13.46
CA ILE A 209 8.61 11.30 -14.46
C ILE A 209 7.94 10.19 -15.29
N LEU A 210 7.26 9.27 -14.65
CA LEU A 210 6.55 8.19 -15.32
C LEU A 210 5.43 8.71 -16.23
N ALA A 211 4.64 9.67 -15.75
CA ALA A 211 3.57 10.30 -16.52
C ALA A 211 4.12 11.06 -17.75
N ASN A 212 5.28 11.70 -17.63
CA ASN A 212 5.91 12.42 -18.71
C ASN A 212 6.51 11.51 -19.78
N ARG A 213 7.01 10.31 -19.44
CA ARG A 213 7.62 9.36 -20.39
C ARG A 213 6.71 8.98 -21.54
N ARG A 214 5.41 9.15 -21.38
CA ARG A 214 4.43 8.91 -22.44
C ARG A 214 4.39 10.05 -23.47
N ASN A 215 4.73 11.27 -23.07
CA ASN A 215 4.67 12.47 -23.92
C ASN A 215 6.07 12.92 -24.41
N SER A 216 7.11 12.70 -23.64
CA SER A 216 8.48 13.10 -23.97
C SER A 216 9.50 12.12 -23.41
N LYS A 217 10.57 11.87 -24.18
CA LYS A 217 11.69 11.03 -23.74
C LYS A 217 12.66 11.75 -22.80
N LYS A 218 12.57 13.08 -22.69
CA LYS A 218 13.50 13.87 -21.87
C LYS A 218 12.92 14.05 -20.46
N ILE A 219 13.68 13.66 -19.45
CA ILE A 219 13.33 13.84 -18.03
C ILE A 219 13.17 15.32 -17.67
N SER A 220 13.97 16.22 -18.29
CA SER A 220 13.86 17.66 -18.04
C SER A 220 12.49 18.24 -18.38
N ASP A 221 11.77 17.65 -19.33
CA ASP A 221 10.44 18.11 -19.73
C ASP A 221 9.37 17.74 -18.70
N ALA A 222 9.65 16.77 -17.80
CA ALA A 222 8.76 16.38 -16.74
C ALA A 222 8.47 17.53 -15.75
N PHE A 223 9.42 18.43 -15.57
CA PHE A 223 9.34 19.53 -14.60
C PHE A 223 9.01 20.90 -15.21
N LYS A 224 8.78 20.97 -16.53
CA LYS A 224 8.36 22.19 -17.22
C LYS A 224 6.88 22.53 -16.94
N GLY A 225 6.50 23.77 -17.19
CA GLY A 225 5.11 24.23 -17.11
C GLY A 225 4.57 24.38 -15.68
N GLY A 226 5.43 24.77 -14.73
CA GLY A 226 4.98 24.99 -13.34
C GLY A 226 4.83 23.72 -12.51
N MET A 227 5.21 22.55 -13.03
CA MET A 227 5.08 21.26 -12.35
C MET A 227 5.80 21.22 -11.00
N ILE A 228 6.88 21.98 -10.83
CA ILE A 228 7.60 22.12 -9.54
C ILE A 228 6.66 22.64 -8.45
N TRP A 229 5.81 23.61 -8.75
CA TRP A 229 4.84 24.16 -7.78
C TRP A 229 3.77 23.14 -7.42
N VAL A 230 3.30 22.33 -8.38
CA VAL A 230 2.35 21.26 -8.12
C VAL A 230 2.96 20.18 -7.24
N LEU A 231 4.22 19.81 -7.49
CA LEU A 231 4.95 18.87 -6.65
C LEU A 231 5.14 19.38 -5.23
N LEU A 232 5.53 20.64 -5.07
CA LEU A 232 5.67 21.27 -3.75
C LEU A 232 4.33 21.26 -3.01
N ALA A 233 3.23 21.60 -3.67
CA ALA A 233 1.89 21.53 -3.07
C ALA A 233 1.52 20.11 -2.64
N CYS A 234 1.81 19.09 -3.47
CA CYS A 234 1.58 17.68 -3.12
C CYS A 234 2.40 17.21 -1.92
N ILE A 235 3.66 17.67 -1.79
CA ILE A 235 4.52 17.32 -0.67
C ILE A 235 4.07 18.05 0.60
N ILE A 236 3.79 19.34 0.51
CA ILE A 236 3.35 20.16 1.65
C ILE A 236 2.02 19.68 2.21
N ALA A 237 1.11 19.19 1.38
CA ALA A 237 -0.19 18.65 1.83
C ALA A 237 -0.07 17.45 2.78
N TYR A 238 1.07 16.76 2.79
CA TYR A 238 1.33 15.60 3.67
C TYR A 238 2.06 15.96 4.98
N ILE A 239 2.62 17.17 5.10
CA ILE A 239 3.38 17.59 6.29
C ILE A 239 2.52 17.77 7.54
N PRO A 240 1.27 18.27 7.47
CA PRO A 240 0.42 18.48 8.66
C PRO A 240 -0.30 17.24 9.17
N ALA A 241 -0.20 16.11 8.51
CA ALA A 241 -0.84 14.86 8.95
C ALA A 241 0.08 14.07 9.87
#